data_e7d7c9e721b0ec863b728e8f09ab8240
#
_entry.id   e7d7c9e721b0ec863b728e8f09ab8240
#
_cell.length_a   1.000
_cell.length_b   1.000
_cell.length_c   1.000
_cell.angle_alpha   90.00
_cell.angle_beta   90.00
_cell.angle_gamma   90.00
#
_symmetry.space_group_name_H-M   'P 1'
#
loop_
_entity.id
_entity.type
_entity.pdbx_description
1 polymer ?
#
loop_
_entity_poly.entity_id
_entity_poly.type
_entity_poly.pdbx_seq_one_letter_code
_entity_poly.pdbx_strand_id
1 'polypeptide(L)'
;VGSEMCIRDRSRILASADKMRILAVDGSDIQIETNPKDKMSHISTSIDKKSFNLLHLNALYDLEEHVYTDAIIQAAKSQNEHGALNEMVDRSEIPKALVIADRGYESYNDMAHIQEKGWFFLIRIKDGRNGIKMGLELPRRNEFDLDVSLKLTRKQTNDVKKLLKDKNHYRYIASSATFDFLPSHSRKSEQTRFYEINFRIVRFEITPGNYETVLTSLDVNKYPPKELKRLYALRWGIETSFRDLKYTVGMLNFHSKKVMCIHQEIYAHLIIYNFSEMITSHVAISKKKRLYTYKANFSMAVHVCRLFFYEKATSPGLEAIISKNLIPIRPNRHYTRKRSEKGFCGFLYRVA
;
A
#
# COMPACT_ATOMS: atom_id res chain seq x y z
N VAL A 1 -21.11 17.52 21.49
CA VAL A 1 -20.78 16.10 21.22
C VAL A 1 -19.89 15.96 19.97
N GLY A 2 -20.10 16.74 18.90
CA GLY A 2 -19.21 16.74 17.72
C GLY A 2 -17.84 17.39 17.94
N SER A 3 -17.72 18.32 18.91
CA SER A 3 -16.47 19.04 19.19
C SER A 3 -15.43 18.21 19.96
N GLU A 4 -15.86 17.31 20.85
CA GLU A 4 -14.93 16.49 21.65
C GLU A 4 -14.26 15.37 20.81
N MET A 5 -14.98 14.80 19.85
CA MET A 5 -14.43 13.82 18.93
C MET A 5 -13.39 14.46 18.00
N CYS A 6 -13.66 15.68 17.49
CA CYS A 6 -12.69 16.46 16.72
C CYS A 6 -11.47 16.91 17.54
N ILE A 7 -11.64 17.22 18.85
CA ILE A 7 -10.56 17.67 19.72
C ILE A 7 -9.62 16.50 20.07
N ARG A 8 -10.15 15.31 20.35
CA ARG A 8 -9.33 14.10 20.57
C ARG A 8 -8.60 13.66 19.30
N ASP A 9 -9.22 13.75 18.15
CA ASP A 9 -8.57 13.47 16.86
C ASP A 9 -7.47 14.51 16.56
N ARG A 10 -7.73 15.80 16.77
CA ARG A 10 -6.69 16.83 16.65
C ARG A 10 -5.54 16.62 17.61
N SER A 11 -5.79 16.24 18.86
CA SER A 11 -4.72 15.97 19.82
C SER A 11 -3.90 14.72 19.46
N ARG A 12 -4.52 13.67 18.88
CA ARG A 12 -3.82 12.51 18.36
C ARG A 12 -3.04 12.85 17.08
N ILE A 13 -3.63 13.59 16.14
CA ILE A 13 -2.97 14.07 14.93
C ILE A 13 -1.79 14.97 15.30
N LEU A 14 -1.95 15.88 16.26
CA LEU A 14 -0.87 16.78 16.72
C LEU A 14 0.18 16.03 17.55
N ALA A 15 -0.21 15.10 18.42
CA ALA A 15 0.74 14.25 19.15
C ALA A 15 1.50 13.27 18.25
N SER A 16 0.99 12.97 17.05
CA SER A 16 1.64 12.15 16.03
C SER A 16 2.41 12.96 14.98
N ALA A 17 2.37 14.30 15.01
CA ALA A 17 3.03 15.14 14.01
C ALA A 17 4.56 14.93 13.97
N ASP A 18 5.18 14.59 15.10
CA ASP A 18 6.60 14.23 15.17
C ASP A 18 6.87 12.74 14.94
N LYS A 19 5.84 11.90 14.98
CA LYS A 19 5.96 10.46 14.81
C LYS A 19 5.90 10.09 13.33
N MET A 20 6.89 9.35 12.86
CA MET A 20 6.90 8.78 11.52
C MET A 20 5.73 7.80 11.36
N ARG A 21 4.82 8.07 10.41
CA ARG A 21 3.74 7.14 10.06
C ARG A 21 4.25 5.96 9.27
N ILE A 22 3.67 4.79 9.47
CA ILE A 22 4.04 3.56 8.75
C ILE A 22 2.91 3.25 7.76
N LEU A 23 3.16 3.52 6.49
CA LEU A 23 2.20 3.37 5.40
C LEU A 23 2.54 2.14 4.56
N ALA A 24 1.54 1.32 4.23
CA ALA A 24 1.67 0.32 3.18
C ALA A 24 1.03 0.82 1.90
N VAL A 25 1.63 0.50 0.75
CA VAL A 25 1.03 0.69 -0.57
C VAL A 25 0.77 -0.65 -1.21
N ASP A 26 -0.39 -0.79 -1.83
CA ASP A 26 -0.74 -1.97 -2.63
C ASP A 26 -1.92 -1.65 -3.55
N GLY A 27 -2.13 -2.49 -4.56
CA GLY A 27 -3.23 -2.43 -5.48
C GLY A 27 -4.22 -3.59 -5.33
N SER A 28 -5.48 -3.35 -5.69
CA SER A 28 -6.49 -4.39 -5.63
C SER A 28 -7.53 -4.26 -6.74
N ASP A 29 -7.70 -5.33 -7.50
CA ASP A 29 -8.68 -5.38 -8.58
C ASP A 29 -10.11 -5.45 -8.05
N ILE A 30 -10.99 -4.68 -8.70
CA ILE A 30 -12.42 -4.60 -8.43
C ILE A 30 -13.16 -4.91 -9.71
N GLN A 31 -13.79 -6.09 -9.78
CA GLN A 31 -14.64 -6.43 -10.90
C GLN A 31 -15.95 -5.66 -10.80
N ILE A 32 -16.34 -5.03 -11.90
CA ILE A 32 -17.58 -4.27 -12.02
C ILE A 32 -18.50 -4.89 -13.08
N GLU A 33 -19.74 -4.42 -13.20
CA GLU A 33 -20.68 -4.93 -14.19
C GLU A 33 -20.11 -4.86 -15.61
N THR A 34 -20.34 -5.89 -16.40
CA THR A 34 -19.83 -5.98 -17.76
C THR A 34 -20.49 -4.93 -18.64
N ASN A 35 -19.71 -4.00 -19.15
CA ASN A 35 -20.12 -2.98 -20.10
C ASN A 35 -19.11 -2.87 -21.25
N PRO A 36 -19.34 -3.49 -22.42
CA PRO A 36 -18.42 -3.43 -23.55
C PRO A 36 -18.24 -2.02 -24.14
N LYS A 37 -19.15 -1.09 -23.86
CA LYS A 37 -19.03 0.32 -24.32
C LYS A 37 -17.98 1.09 -23.55
N ASP A 38 -17.70 0.70 -22.30
CA ASP A 38 -16.60 1.27 -21.52
C ASP A 38 -15.28 0.57 -21.87
N LYS A 39 -14.66 1.03 -22.94
CA LYS A 39 -13.44 0.44 -23.50
C LYS A 39 -12.24 0.47 -22.53
N MET A 40 -12.21 1.41 -21.57
CA MET A 40 -11.07 1.59 -20.67
C MET A 40 -11.04 0.52 -19.57
N SER A 41 -12.20 0.18 -19.02
CA SER A 41 -12.28 -0.86 -18.00
C SER A 41 -12.54 -2.27 -18.57
N HIS A 42 -12.96 -2.37 -19.85
CA HIS A 42 -13.35 -3.62 -20.48
C HIS A 42 -12.16 -4.49 -20.87
N ILE A 43 -12.15 -5.72 -20.37
CA ILE A 43 -11.16 -6.77 -20.68
C ILE A 43 -11.85 -7.82 -21.52
N SER A 44 -11.38 -7.96 -22.78
CA SER A 44 -11.76 -9.07 -23.66
C SER A 44 -10.95 -10.29 -23.30
N THR A 45 -11.58 -11.42 -23.12
CA THR A 45 -10.92 -12.69 -22.89
C THR A 45 -10.97 -13.57 -24.14
N SER A 46 -10.23 -14.69 -24.16
CA SER A 46 -10.28 -15.68 -25.23
C SER A 46 -11.70 -16.23 -25.43
N ILE A 47 -11.95 -16.84 -26.59
CA ILE A 47 -13.27 -17.29 -27.10
C ILE A 47 -14.09 -18.06 -26.05
N ASP A 48 -13.46 -18.79 -25.14
CA ASP A 48 -14.13 -19.63 -24.13
C ASP A 48 -14.41 -18.94 -22.78
N LYS A 49 -14.05 -17.67 -22.61
CA LYS A 49 -14.24 -16.95 -21.34
C LYS A 49 -15.06 -15.68 -21.53
N LYS A 50 -16.03 -15.45 -20.64
CA LYS A 50 -16.83 -14.22 -20.66
C LYS A 50 -15.93 -13.01 -20.38
N SER A 51 -16.08 -11.98 -21.21
CA SER A 51 -15.44 -10.67 -20.95
C SER A 51 -16.01 -10.01 -19.71
N PHE A 52 -15.24 -9.13 -19.09
CA PHE A 52 -15.61 -8.43 -17.85
C PHE A 52 -15.00 -7.04 -17.82
N ASN A 53 -15.51 -6.19 -16.93
CA ASN A 53 -14.90 -4.88 -16.67
C ASN A 53 -14.22 -4.88 -15.31
N LEU A 54 -13.08 -4.19 -15.24
CA LEU A 54 -12.22 -4.15 -14.08
C LEU A 54 -11.78 -2.71 -13.78
N LEU A 55 -11.87 -2.33 -12.54
CA LEU A 55 -11.21 -1.16 -11.96
C LEU A 55 -10.07 -1.64 -11.05
N HIS A 56 -9.04 -0.84 -10.95
CA HIS A 56 -7.90 -1.08 -10.07
C HIS A 56 -7.84 0.01 -8.99
N LEU A 57 -7.93 -0.39 -7.74
CA LEU A 57 -7.83 0.48 -6.59
C LEU A 57 -6.40 0.44 -6.06
N ASN A 58 -5.67 1.55 -6.19
CA ASN A 58 -4.39 1.75 -5.51
C ASN A 58 -4.66 2.50 -4.21
N ALA A 59 -4.02 2.11 -3.12
CA ALA A 59 -4.23 2.75 -1.83
C ALA A 59 -2.96 2.88 -1.00
N LEU A 60 -2.89 3.97 -0.21
CA LEU A 60 -1.99 4.13 0.92
C LEU A 60 -2.77 3.83 2.21
N TYR A 61 -2.25 2.93 3.02
CA TYR A 61 -2.88 2.44 4.24
C TYR A 61 -1.96 2.61 5.44
N ASP A 62 -2.44 3.32 6.45
CA ASP A 62 -1.72 3.46 7.71
C ASP A 62 -1.81 2.18 8.53
N LEU A 63 -0.67 1.54 8.76
CA LEU A 63 -0.55 0.25 9.43
C LEU A 63 -0.69 0.32 10.96
N GLU A 64 -0.61 1.52 11.53
CA GLU A 64 -0.78 1.74 12.97
C GLU A 64 -2.20 2.18 13.31
N GLU A 65 -2.76 3.11 12.52
CA GLU A 65 -4.12 3.62 12.72
C GLU A 65 -5.19 2.76 12.01
N HIS A 66 -4.78 1.83 11.15
CA HIS A 66 -5.65 0.93 10.38
C HIS A 66 -6.63 1.66 9.46
N VAL A 67 -6.22 2.76 8.85
CA VAL A 67 -7.05 3.57 7.95
C VAL A 67 -6.41 3.79 6.59
N TYR A 68 -7.22 3.92 5.55
CA TYR A 68 -6.77 4.39 4.25
C TYR A 68 -6.51 5.89 4.31
N THR A 69 -5.29 6.30 4.03
CA THR A 69 -4.89 7.72 4.02
C THR A 69 -5.11 8.36 2.67
N ASP A 70 -4.98 7.57 1.60
CA ASP A 70 -5.22 8.00 0.22
C ASP A 70 -5.58 6.81 -0.67
N ALA A 71 -6.25 7.10 -1.81
CA ALA A 71 -6.61 6.08 -2.79
C ALA A 71 -6.80 6.68 -4.19
N ILE A 72 -6.40 5.91 -5.22
CA ILE A 72 -6.58 6.24 -6.63
C ILE A 72 -7.22 5.05 -7.34
N ILE A 73 -8.33 5.32 -8.04
CA ILE A 73 -9.06 4.33 -8.83
C ILE A 73 -8.70 4.51 -10.30
N GLN A 74 -8.23 3.45 -10.95
CA GLN A 74 -7.86 3.45 -12.37
C GLN A 74 -8.68 2.40 -13.12
N ALA A 75 -8.95 2.65 -14.39
CA ALA A 75 -9.50 1.62 -15.27
C ALA A 75 -8.40 0.62 -15.66
N ALA A 76 -8.76 -0.63 -15.90
CA ALA A 76 -7.80 -1.73 -16.14
C ALA A 76 -6.75 -1.42 -17.23
N LYS A 77 -7.15 -0.73 -18.32
CA LYS A 77 -6.20 -0.39 -19.40
C LYS A 77 -5.34 0.83 -19.14
N SER A 78 -5.64 1.61 -18.13
CA SER A 78 -4.85 2.75 -17.68
C SER A 78 -4.18 2.50 -16.33
N GLN A 79 -4.12 1.23 -15.91
CA GLN A 79 -3.46 0.84 -14.65
C GLN A 79 -1.99 1.24 -14.66
N ASN A 80 -1.60 2.00 -13.64
CA ASN A 80 -0.24 2.44 -13.40
C ASN A 80 -0.02 2.60 -11.89
N GLU A 81 0.37 1.51 -11.24
CA GLU A 81 0.57 1.47 -9.79
C GLU A 81 1.69 2.41 -9.34
N HIS A 82 2.79 2.50 -10.11
CA HIS A 82 3.89 3.42 -9.84
C HIS A 82 3.43 4.88 -9.89
N GLY A 83 2.70 5.27 -10.96
CA GLY A 83 2.16 6.62 -11.08
C GLY A 83 1.16 6.95 -9.98
N ALA A 84 0.33 5.99 -9.57
CA ALA A 84 -0.61 6.16 -8.46
C ALA A 84 0.13 6.35 -7.12
N LEU A 85 1.19 5.57 -6.85
CA LEU A 85 2.01 5.76 -5.66
C LEU A 85 2.62 7.16 -5.63
N ASN A 86 3.27 7.56 -6.73
CA ASN A 86 3.95 8.85 -6.81
C ASN A 86 2.98 10.02 -6.60
N GLU A 87 1.80 9.98 -7.24
CA GLU A 87 0.76 10.98 -7.05
C GLU A 87 0.27 11.04 -5.58
N MET A 88 0.03 9.89 -4.94
CA MET A 88 -0.39 9.84 -3.53
C MET A 88 0.69 10.36 -2.59
N VAL A 89 1.97 10.07 -2.86
CA VAL A 89 3.11 10.59 -2.09
C VAL A 89 3.22 12.11 -2.23
N ASP A 90 3.20 12.61 -3.48
CA ASP A 90 3.42 14.04 -3.77
C ASP A 90 2.34 14.93 -3.15
N ARG A 91 1.06 14.52 -3.26
CA ARG A 91 -0.07 15.29 -2.74
C ARG A 91 -0.35 15.10 -1.25
N SER A 92 0.32 14.15 -0.60
CA SER A 92 0.09 13.87 0.81
C SER A 92 0.51 15.04 1.70
N GLU A 93 -0.29 15.34 2.72
CA GLU A 93 0.01 16.34 3.77
C GLU A 93 0.71 15.72 4.99
N ILE A 94 0.97 14.42 4.97
CA ILE A 94 1.69 13.74 6.07
C ILE A 94 3.14 14.22 6.10
N PRO A 95 3.63 14.79 7.22
CA PRO A 95 4.95 15.41 7.25
C PRO A 95 6.08 14.40 7.19
N LYS A 96 5.89 13.19 7.73
CA LYS A 96 6.93 12.15 7.80
C LYS A 96 6.31 10.76 7.78
N ALA A 97 6.76 9.92 6.84
CA ALA A 97 6.26 8.55 6.72
C ALA A 97 7.35 7.57 6.28
N LEU A 98 7.12 6.30 6.56
CA LEU A 98 7.79 5.15 5.96
C LEU A 98 6.79 4.46 5.03
N VAL A 99 7.08 4.40 3.74
CA VAL A 99 6.31 3.62 2.77
C VAL A 99 6.87 2.21 2.69
N ILE A 100 6.03 1.22 2.98
CA ILE A 100 6.37 -0.20 2.85
C ILE A 100 5.65 -0.75 1.62
N ALA A 101 6.42 -1.32 0.69
CA ALA A 101 5.92 -1.79 -0.58
C ALA A 101 6.46 -3.18 -0.94
N ASP A 102 5.71 -3.89 -1.79
CA ASP A 102 6.15 -5.16 -2.32
C ASP A 102 7.13 -4.98 -3.50
N ARG A 103 7.58 -6.10 -4.07
CA ARG A 103 8.52 -6.12 -5.21
C ARG A 103 7.96 -5.52 -6.52
N GLY A 104 6.66 -5.25 -6.58
CA GLY A 104 6.03 -4.58 -7.71
C GLY A 104 6.48 -3.14 -7.82
N TYR A 105 6.79 -2.50 -6.69
CA TYR A 105 7.20 -1.10 -6.57
C TYR A 105 8.75 -0.91 -6.61
N GLU A 106 9.51 -1.87 -7.11
CA GLU A 106 10.97 -1.76 -7.29
C GLU A 106 11.28 -0.79 -8.45
N SER A 107 11.35 0.52 -8.17
CA SER A 107 11.53 1.58 -9.15
C SER A 107 12.38 2.73 -8.57
N TYR A 108 13.35 3.21 -9.36
CA TYR A 108 14.11 4.42 -8.99
C TYR A 108 13.21 5.65 -8.91
N ASN A 109 12.18 5.75 -9.75
CA ASN A 109 11.26 6.88 -9.73
C ASN A 109 10.45 6.92 -8.43
N ASP A 110 9.93 5.80 -7.99
CA ASP A 110 9.16 5.70 -6.75
C ASP A 110 10.04 6.04 -5.54
N MET A 111 11.26 5.51 -5.50
CA MET A 111 12.23 5.84 -4.45
C MET A 111 12.58 7.32 -4.46
N ALA A 112 12.70 7.95 -5.63
CA ALA A 112 13.00 9.37 -5.76
C ALA A 112 11.85 10.26 -5.27
N HIS A 113 10.59 9.97 -5.64
CA HIS A 113 9.42 10.70 -5.12
C HIS A 113 9.33 10.62 -3.59
N ILE A 114 9.55 9.43 -3.03
CA ILE A 114 9.55 9.25 -1.57
C ILE A 114 10.69 10.03 -0.91
N GLN A 115 11.91 10.03 -1.52
CA GLN A 115 13.07 10.77 -1.03
C GLN A 115 12.85 12.29 -1.07
N GLU A 116 12.36 12.82 -2.20
CA GLU A 116 12.07 14.25 -2.37
C GLU A 116 10.96 14.74 -1.42
N LYS A 117 10.01 13.88 -1.08
CA LYS A 117 9.00 14.15 -0.05
C LYS A 117 9.58 14.22 1.36
N GLY A 118 10.83 13.80 1.56
CA GLY A 118 11.44 13.66 2.88
C GLY A 118 10.91 12.43 3.66
N TRP A 119 10.31 11.49 2.96
CA TRP A 119 9.84 10.24 3.54
C TRP A 119 10.88 9.14 3.43
N PHE A 120 10.59 8.00 4.04
CA PHE A 120 11.40 6.80 4.00
C PHE A 120 10.69 5.69 3.22
N PHE A 121 11.47 4.77 2.68
CA PHE A 121 10.94 3.58 2.02
C PHE A 121 11.53 2.29 2.59
N LEU A 122 10.75 1.21 2.47
CA LEU A 122 11.13 -0.18 2.73
C LEU A 122 10.47 -1.04 1.66
N ILE A 123 11.19 -1.33 0.59
CA ILE A 123 10.68 -1.99 -0.62
C ILE A 123 11.35 -3.34 -0.77
N ARG A 124 10.55 -4.41 -0.89
CA ARG A 124 11.08 -5.72 -1.26
C ARG A 124 11.54 -5.71 -2.72
N ILE A 125 12.63 -6.40 -3.01
CA ILE A 125 13.13 -6.53 -4.38
C ILE A 125 13.13 -7.98 -4.85
N LYS A 126 13.19 -8.16 -6.18
CA LYS A 126 13.24 -9.47 -6.83
C LYS A 126 14.59 -10.14 -6.57
N ASP A 127 14.59 -11.44 -6.28
CA ASP A 127 15.84 -12.21 -6.08
C ASP A 127 16.60 -12.51 -7.38
N GLY A 128 16.02 -12.24 -8.54
CA GLY A 128 16.65 -12.46 -9.86
C GLY A 128 17.87 -11.56 -10.12
N ARG A 129 18.50 -11.78 -11.28
CA ARG A 129 19.65 -10.98 -11.75
C ARG A 129 19.26 -9.59 -12.27
N ASN A 130 17.99 -9.33 -12.44
CA ASN A 130 17.44 -8.08 -12.95
C ASN A 130 16.98 -7.16 -11.80
N GLY A 131 16.69 -5.90 -12.10
CA GLY A 131 16.23 -4.91 -11.14
C GLY A 131 17.35 -4.00 -10.63
N ILE A 132 17.07 -3.26 -9.55
CA ILE A 132 17.96 -2.22 -8.99
C ILE A 132 19.31 -2.80 -8.57
N LYS A 133 19.34 -4.02 -8.07
CA LYS A 133 20.59 -4.69 -7.66
C LYS A 133 21.50 -5.11 -8.82
N MET A 134 21.04 -5.04 -10.07
CA MET A 134 21.82 -5.45 -11.22
C MET A 134 23.11 -4.61 -11.35
N GLY A 135 24.26 -5.29 -11.35
CA GLY A 135 25.57 -4.68 -11.49
C GLY A 135 26.15 -4.08 -10.20
N LEU A 136 25.49 -4.24 -9.07
CA LEU A 136 26.09 -3.98 -7.76
C LEU A 136 26.92 -5.19 -7.31
N GLU A 137 28.04 -4.91 -6.69
CA GLU A 137 28.91 -5.94 -6.09
C GLU A 137 28.36 -6.32 -4.72
N LEU A 138 27.44 -7.28 -4.70
CA LEU A 138 26.81 -7.77 -3.47
C LEU A 138 27.65 -8.86 -2.80
N PRO A 139 27.70 -8.90 -1.47
CA PRO A 139 28.36 -9.95 -0.72
C PRO A 139 27.81 -11.35 -1.07
N ARG A 140 28.69 -12.36 -1.17
CA ARG A 140 28.30 -13.75 -1.46
C ARG A 140 27.65 -14.48 -0.26
N ARG A 141 27.63 -13.86 0.92
CA ARG A 141 27.01 -14.42 2.13
C ARG A 141 25.49 -14.33 2.06
N ASN A 142 24.82 -15.21 2.77
CA ASN A 142 23.36 -15.32 2.78
C ASN A 142 22.66 -14.09 3.38
N GLU A 143 23.27 -13.47 4.37
CA GLU A 143 22.76 -12.24 5.01
C GLU A 143 23.77 -11.12 4.86
N PHE A 144 23.30 -9.93 4.53
CA PHE A 144 24.14 -8.74 4.41
C PHE A 144 23.29 -7.47 4.59
N ASP A 145 23.98 -6.40 4.91
CA ASP A 145 23.48 -5.04 5.01
C ASP A 145 24.54 -4.14 4.39
N LEU A 146 24.19 -3.43 3.32
CA LEU A 146 25.13 -2.67 2.49
C LEU A 146 24.52 -1.31 2.14
N ASP A 147 25.24 -0.24 2.46
CA ASP A 147 24.91 1.10 1.99
C ASP A 147 25.29 1.28 0.51
N VAL A 148 24.40 1.88 -0.25
CA VAL A 148 24.54 2.12 -1.68
C VAL A 148 24.22 3.58 -1.97
N SER A 149 25.14 4.25 -2.67
CA SER A 149 24.93 5.59 -3.20
C SER A 149 25.07 5.56 -4.72
N LEU A 150 24.01 5.87 -5.43
CA LEU A 150 23.97 5.84 -6.89
C LEU A 150 23.72 7.23 -7.47
N LYS A 151 24.46 7.55 -8.52
CA LYS A 151 24.27 8.74 -9.37
C LYS A 151 23.57 8.33 -10.66
N LEU A 152 22.31 8.72 -10.81
CA LEU A 152 21.48 8.40 -11.96
C LEU A 152 21.63 9.47 -13.03
N THR A 153 21.73 9.11 -14.31
CA THR A 153 21.82 10.06 -15.41
C THR A 153 21.19 9.53 -16.68
N ARG A 154 20.70 10.44 -17.52
CA ARG A 154 20.23 10.12 -18.87
C ARG A 154 21.27 10.44 -19.96
N LYS A 155 22.41 11.04 -19.61
CA LYS A 155 23.46 11.38 -20.57
C LYS A 155 24.32 10.17 -20.93
N GLN A 156 24.81 10.18 -22.18
CA GLN A 156 25.71 9.14 -22.74
C GLN A 156 26.89 9.78 -23.51
N THR A 157 27.42 10.90 -23.01
CA THR A 157 28.68 11.45 -23.55
C THR A 157 29.83 10.49 -23.29
N ASN A 158 30.96 10.63 -24.02
CA ASN A 158 32.11 9.71 -23.89
C ASN A 158 32.63 9.68 -22.45
N ASP A 159 32.65 10.81 -21.76
CA ASP A 159 33.10 10.88 -20.36
C ASP A 159 32.11 10.21 -19.42
N VAL A 160 30.80 10.42 -19.61
CA VAL A 160 29.77 9.74 -18.83
C VAL A 160 29.78 8.22 -19.06
N LYS A 161 30.04 7.77 -20.31
CA LYS A 161 30.19 6.33 -20.58
C LYS A 161 31.35 5.69 -19.82
N LYS A 162 32.43 6.45 -19.55
CA LYS A 162 33.51 5.97 -18.70
C LYS A 162 33.06 5.78 -17.26
N LEU A 163 32.30 6.77 -16.71
CA LEU A 163 31.72 6.67 -15.37
C LEU A 163 30.70 5.53 -15.24
N LEU A 164 29.87 5.32 -16.24
CA LEU A 164 28.87 4.24 -16.27
C LEU A 164 29.45 2.81 -16.30
N LYS A 165 30.78 2.65 -16.50
CA LYS A 165 31.46 1.37 -16.31
C LYS A 165 31.46 0.96 -14.83
N ASP A 166 31.56 1.94 -13.93
CA ASP A 166 31.42 1.73 -12.50
C ASP A 166 29.95 1.64 -12.12
N LYS A 167 29.46 0.41 -12.13
CA LYS A 167 28.06 0.12 -11.82
C LYS A 167 27.73 0.17 -10.33
N ASN A 168 28.71 0.29 -9.46
CA ASN A 168 28.45 0.47 -8.02
C ASN A 168 28.03 1.90 -7.67
N HIS A 169 28.41 2.90 -8.49
CA HIS A 169 28.15 4.30 -8.22
C HIS A 169 27.31 5.01 -9.29
N TYR A 170 27.23 4.49 -10.52
CA TYR A 170 26.56 5.17 -11.62
C TYR A 170 25.53 4.29 -12.32
N ARG A 171 24.40 4.88 -12.69
CA ARG A 171 23.34 4.24 -13.48
C ARG A 171 22.88 5.12 -14.62
N TYR A 172 22.69 4.48 -15.76
CA TYR A 172 22.00 5.07 -16.89
C TYR A 172 20.50 4.82 -16.78
N ILE A 173 19.70 5.87 -16.90
CA ILE A 173 18.24 5.80 -16.98
C ILE A 173 17.84 6.00 -18.44
N ALA A 174 17.26 4.97 -19.06
CA ALA A 174 16.81 5.05 -20.44
C ALA A 174 15.75 6.15 -20.62
N SER A 175 15.72 6.80 -21.79
CA SER A 175 14.73 7.83 -22.11
C SER A 175 13.29 7.28 -22.09
N SER A 176 13.14 5.98 -22.37
CA SER A 176 11.84 5.29 -22.32
C SER A 176 11.39 4.95 -20.88
N ALA A 177 12.30 4.99 -19.89
CA ALA A 177 11.95 4.74 -18.49
C ALA A 177 11.39 6.02 -17.85
N THR A 178 10.32 5.91 -17.08
CA THR A 178 9.79 7.01 -16.28
C THR A 178 10.80 7.38 -15.20
N PHE A 179 11.18 8.65 -15.16
CA PHE A 179 11.98 9.22 -14.09
C PHE A 179 11.82 10.75 -14.14
N ASP A 180 11.14 11.31 -13.14
CA ASP A 180 10.61 12.68 -13.20
C ASP A 180 11.65 13.74 -12.80
N PHE A 181 12.73 13.34 -12.11
CA PHE A 181 13.76 14.24 -11.59
C PHE A 181 14.96 14.46 -12.54
N LEU A 182 14.92 13.85 -13.73
CA LEU A 182 15.89 14.11 -14.81
C LEU A 182 15.15 14.43 -16.12
N PRO A 183 15.61 15.45 -16.89
CA PRO A 183 14.97 15.77 -18.15
C PRO A 183 14.99 14.58 -19.10
N SER A 184 13.85 14.28 -19.73
CA SER A 184 13.71 13.16 -20.66
C SER A 184 14.61 13.29 -21.89
N HIS A 185 14.87 14.53 -22.32
CA HIS A 185 15.77 14.87 -23.40
C HIS A 185 16.72 15.97 -22.97
N SER A 186 18.02 15.81 -23.25
CA SER A 186 19.03 16.84 -23.04
C SER A 186 19.87 17.02 -24.30
N ARG A 187 20.16 18.28 -24.67
CA ARG A 187 21.05 18.59 -25.78
C ARG A 187 22.46 18.14 -25.45
N LYS A 188 23.27 17.77 -26.48
CA LYS A 188 24.66 17.35 -26.27
C LYS A 188 25.51 18.41 -25.56
N SER A 189 25.22 19.70 -25.83
CA SER A 189 25.91 20.86 -25.25
C SER A 189 25.54 21.16 -23.80
N GLU A 190 24.48 20.57 -23.25
CA GLU A 190 24.09 20.80 -21.87
C GLU A 190 24.98 20.04 -20.89
N GLN A 191 25.20 20.63 -19.73
CA GLN A 191 25.93 19.99 -18.65
C GLN A 191 25.26 18.68 -18.20
N THR A 192 26.06 17.66 -17.90
CA THR A 192 25.53 16.40 -17.37
C THR A 192 24.91 16.63 -15.99
N ARG A 193 23.65 16.20 -15.86
CA ARG A 193 22.96 16.20 -14.58
C ARG A 193 22.94 14.79 -14.02
N PHE A 194 23.18 14.68 -12.73
CA PHE A 194 23.07 13.48 -11.95
C PHE A 194 21.99 13.69 -10.87
N TYR A 195 21.17 12.64 -10.67
CA TYR A 195 20.31 12.55 -9.51
C TYR A 195 20.93 11.54 -8.52
N GLU A 196 21.09 11.95 -7.28
CA GLU A 196 21.67 11.10 -6.25
C GLU A 196 20.59 10.38 -5.47
N ILE A 197 20.70 9.06 -5.35
CA ILE A 197 19.81 8.24 -4.56
C ILE A 197 20.62 7.37 -3.59
N ASN A 198 20.25 7.44 -2.31
CA ASN A 198 20.93 6.76 -1.23
C ASN A 198 20.00 5.75 -0.58
N PHE A 199 20.45 4.53 -0.45
CA PHE A 199 19.67 3.46 0.17
C PHE A 199 20.55 2.34 0.68
N ARG A 200 19.99 1.48 1.52
CA ARG A 200 20.61 0.24 1.96
C ARG A 200 19.96 -0.92 1.22
N ILE A 201 20.77 -1.92 0.88
CA ILE A 201 20.30 -3.23 0.46
C ILE A 201 20.52 -4.21 1.61
N VAL A 202 19.43 -4.71 2.16
CA VAL A 202 19.48 -5.60 3.32
C VAL A 202 18.87 -6.95 2.95
N ARG A 203 19.65 -8.03 3.17
CA ARG A 203 19.18 -9.40 3.00
C ARG A 203 19.19 -10.11 4.35
N PHE A 204 18.04 -10.68 4.72
CA PHE A 204 17.84 -11.37 5.98
C PHE A 204 17.02 -12.65 5.81
N GLU A 205 17.22 -13.58 6.71
CA GLU A 205 16.47 -14.83 6.76
C GLU A 205 15.07 -14.62 7.35
N ILE A 206 14.04 -15.13 6.67
CA ILE A 206 12.64 -15.11 7.14
C ILE A 206 12.33 -16.39 7.89
N THR A 207 12.55 -17.51 7.23
CA THR A 207 12.45 -18.87 7.79
C THR A 207 13.70 -19.65 7.40
N PRO A 208 14.08 -20.72 8.11
CA PRO A 208 15.28 -21.46 7.79
C PRO A 208 15.45 -21.76 6.31
N GLY A 209 16.52 -21.23 5.72
CA GLY A 209 16.84 -21.37 4.28
C GLY A 209 16.10 -20.43 3.34
N ASN A 210 15.13 -19.63 3.81
CA ASN A 210 14.41 -18.67 2.98
C ASN A 210 14.81 -17.23 3.34
N TYR A 211 15.23 -16.47 2.33
CA TYR A 211 15.73 -15.12 2.49
C TYR A 211 14.87 -14.12 1.73
N GLU A 212 14.75 -12.91 2.28
CA GLU A 212 14.23 -11.74 1.56
C GLU A 212 15.28 -10.66 1.45
N THR A 213 15.21 -9.91 0.35
CA THR A 213 16.06 -8.75 0.12
C THR A 213 15.18 -7.52 0.00
N VAL A 214 15.52 -6.48 0.75
CA VAL A 214 14.80 -5.20 0.76
C VAL A 214 15.74 -4.04 0.47
N LEU A 215 15.19 -2.98 -0.12
CA LEU A 215 15.79 -1.66 -0.20
C LEU A 215 15.18 -0.77 0.87
N THR A 216 15.99 0.05 1.51
CA THR A 216 15.49 1.00 2.51
C THR A 216 16.35 2.24 2.62
N SER A 217 15.72 3.39 2.90
CA SER A 217 16.41 4.64 3.27
C SER A 217 16.53 4.84 4.77
N LEU A 218 16.10 3.86 5.58
CA LEU A 218 16.19 3.94 7.04
C LEU A 218 17.63 3.76 7.55
N ASP A 219 17.99 4.50 8.58
CA ASP A 219 19.31 4.45 9.21
C ASP A 219 19.58 3.09 9.90
N VAL A 220 20.80 2.56 9.76
CA VAL A 220 21.17 1.23 10.26
C VAL A 220 21.15 1.14 11.79
N ASN A 221 21.55 2.22 12.48
CA ASN A 221 21.65 2.21 13.94
C ASN A 221 20.27 2.15 14.60
N LYS A 222 19.27 2.80 13.97
CA LYS A 222 17.91 2.81 14.47
C LYS A 222 17.08 1.63 13.97
N TYR A 223 17.41 1.13 12.78
CA TYR A 223 16.65 0.07 12.10
C TYR A 223 17.58 -1.06 11.61
N PRO A 224 18.10 -1.88 12.52
CA PRO A 224 18.90 -3.07 12.16
C PRO A 224 18.04 -4.10 11.38
N PRO A 225 18.64 -5.09 10.72
CA PRO A 225 17.92 -6.07 9.89
C PRO A 225 16.73 -6.76 10.58
N LYS A 226 16.85 -7.05 11.89
CA LYS A 226 15.77 -7.62 12.70
C LYS A 226 14.53 -6.70 12.76
N GLU A 227 14.75 -5.41 12.90
CA GLU A 227 13.67 -4.43 12.94
C GLU A 227 13.06 -4.22 11.55
N LEU A 228 13.86 -4.22 10.48
CA LEU A 228 13.36 -4.17 9.11
C LEU A 228 12.48 -5.37 8.79
N LYS A 229 12.87 -6.58 9.24
CA LYS A 229 12.04 -7.79 9.11
C LYS A 229 10.68 -7.61 9.80
N ARG A 230 10.67 -7.05 11.04
CA ARG A 230 9.45 -6.77 11.78
C ARG A 230 8.56 -5.74 11.07
N LEU A 231 9.14 -4.64 10.61
CA LEU A 231 8.43 -3.59 9.88
C LEU A 231 7.85 -4.11 8.56
N TYR A 232 8.65 -4.86 7.79
CA TYR A 232 8.17 -5.40 6.52
C TYR A 232 7.02 -6.40 6.69
N ALA A 233 7.02 -7.17 7.76
CA ALA A 233 5.91 -8.08 8.09
C ALA A 233 4.57 -7.36 8.30
N LEU A 234 4.58 -6.08 8.73
CA LEU A 234 3.36 -5.28 8.89
C LEU A 234 2.64 -5.02 7.55
N ARG A 235 3.36 -5.08 6.42
CA ARG A 235 2.78 -4.89 5.07
C ARG A 235 1.52 -5.71 4.83
N TRP A 236 1.46 -6.92 5.38
CA TRP A 236 0.27 -7.78 5.26
C TRP A 236 -1.02 -7.14 5.79
N GLY A 237 -0.91 -6.05 6.56
CA GLY A 237 -2.05 -5.27 7.04
C GLY A 237 -2.92 -4.74 5.91
N ILE A 238 -2.34 -4.21 4.82
CA ILE A 238 -3.11 -3.68 3.68
C ILE A 238 -3.84 -4.81 2.92
N GLU A 239 -3.24 -5.99 2.75
CA GLU A 239 -3.92 -7.12 2.11
C GLU A 239 -5.12 -7.60 2.95
N THR A 240 -4.98 -7.56 4.28
CA THR A 240 -6.07 -7.86 5.20
C THR A 240 -7.16 -6.80 5.12
N SER A 241 -6.80 -5.51 5.06
CA SER A 241 -7.76 -4.42 4.94
C SER A 241 -8.55 -4.49 3.63
N PHE A 242 -7.92 -4.81 2.49
CA PHE A 242 -8.63 -5.04 1.22
C PHE A 242 -9.61 -6.21 1.31
N ARG A 243 -9.26 -7.28 2.02
CA ARG A 243 -10.19 -8.39 2.25
C ARG A 243 -11.41 -7.91 3.06
N ASP A 244 -11.18 -7.17 4.11
CA ASP A 244 -12.27 -6.66 4.95
C ASP A 244 -13.10 -5.60 4.22
N LEU A 245 -12.49 -4.75 3.41
CA LEU A 245 -13.16 -3.81 2.53
C LEU A 245 -14.07 -4.53 1.51
N LYS A 246 -13.58 -5.59 0.87
CA LYS A 246 -14.33 -6.35 -0.14
C LYS A 246 -15.48 -7.15 0.47
N TYR A 247 -15.23 -7.86 1.55
CA TYR A 247 -16.17 -8.85 2.07
C TYR A 247 -16.95 -8.36 3.28
N THR A 248 -16.34 -7.63 4.20
CA THR A 248 -17.01 -7.16 5.42
C THR A 248 -17.77 -5.86 5.17
N VAL A 249 -17.12 -4.90 4.51
CA VAL A 249 -17.76 -3.65 4.09
C VAL A 249 -18.62 -3.85 2.84
N GLY A 250 -18.34 -4.85 2.00
CA GLY A 250 -19.18 -5.25 0.89
C GLY A 250 -18.88 -4.51 -0.43
N MET A 251 -17.66 -4.05 -0.64
CA MET A 251 -17.23 -3.35 -1.86
C MET A 251 -17.32 -4.20 -3.15
N LEU A 252 -17.65 -5.49 -3.07
CA LEU A 252 -17.90 -6.31 -4.26
C LEU A 252 -19.31 -6.15 -4.81
N ASN A 253 -20.20 -5.45 -4.11
CA ASN A 253 -21.60 -5.29 -4.49
C ASN A 253 -21.91 -3.81 -4.71
N PHE A 254 -22.12 -3.43 -5.95
CA PHE A 254 -22.42 -2.05 -6.36
C PHE A 254 -23.91 -1.92 -6.67
N HIS A 255 -24.50 -0.76 -6.36
CA HIS A 255 -25.87 -0.43 -6.69
C HIS A 255 -25.98 0.14 -8.11
N SER A 256 -24.96 0.85 -8.54
CA SER A 256 -24.94 1.48 -9.85
C SER A 256 -24.21 0.66 -10.89
N LYS A 257 -24.63 0.83 -12.15
CA LYS A 257 -23.93 0.30 -13.34
C LYS A 257 -23.04 1.38 -14.02
N LYS A 258 -23.23 2.64 -13.66
CA LYS A 258 -22.44 3.75 -14.22
C LYS A 258 -21.09 3.82 -13.49
N VAL A 259 -19.98 3.78 -14.24
CA VAL A 259 -18.62 3.78 -13.69
C VAL A 259 -18.38 4.94 -12.73
N MET A 260 -18.86 6.16 -13.07
CA MET A 260 -18.73 7.32 -12.19
C MET A 260 -19.41 7.13 -10.83
N CYS A 261 -20.59 6.52 -10.82
CA CYS A 261 -21.30 6.21 -9.55
C CYS A 261 -20.59 5.08 -8.80
N ILE A 262 -20.03 4.09 -9.51
CA ILE A 262 -19.21 3.04 -8.88
C ILE A 262 -17.98 3.64 -8.20
N HIS A 263 -17.31 4.63 -8.79
CA HIS A 263 -16.21 5.35 -8.13
C HIS A 263 -16.68 5.99 -6.82
N GLN A 264 -17.86 6.65 -6.82
CA GLN A 264 -18.44 7.23 -5.61
C GLN A 264 -18.73 6.16 -4.55
N GLU A 265 -19.28 5.00 -4.96
CA GLU A 265 -19.53 3.88 -4.05
C GLU A 265 -18.24 3.32 -3.47
N ILE A 266 -17.15 3.21 -4.25
CA ILE A 266 -15.84 2.77 -3.75
C ILE A 266 -15.33 3.73 -2.67
N TYR A 267 -15.37 5.05 -2.90
CA TYR A 267 -14.97 6.02 -1.89
C TYR A 267 -15.89 5.99 -0.65
N ALA A 268 -17.19 5.79 -0.82
CA ALA A 268 -18.10 5.60 0.30
C ALA A 268 -17.74 4.35 1.14
N HIS A 269 -17.32 3.26 0.50
CA HIS A 269 -16.84 2.06 1.20
C HIS A 269 -15.52 2.32 1.95
N LEU A 270 -14.59 3.11 1.39
CA LEU A 270 -13.37 3.52 2.09
C LEU A 270 -13.69 4.40 3.30
N ILE A 271 -14.64 5.33 3.18
CA ILE A 271 -15.08 6.20 4.28
C ILE A 271 -15.70 5.38 5.41
N ILE A 272 -16.63 4.46 5.11
CA ILE A 272 -17.24 3.62 6.15
C ILE A 272 -16.24 2.66 6.78
N TYR A 273 -15.25 2.15 6.02
CA TYR A 273 -14.15 1.37 6.56
C TYR A 273 -13.36 2.18 7.58
N ASN A 274 -12.84 3.35 7.18
CA ASN A 274 -12.05 4.23 8.05
C ASN A 274 -12.84 4.64 9.30
N PHE A 275 -14.10 5.04 9.14
CA PHE A 275 -14.95 5.41 10.28
C PHE A 275 -15.13 4.24 11.24
N SER A 276 -15.34 3.03 10.74
CA SER A 276 -15.52 1.84 11.57
C SER A 276 -14.23 1.48 12.32
N GLU A 277 -13.05 1.59 11.69
CA GLU A 277 -11.76 1.38 12.34
C GLU A 277 -11.47 2.43 13.39
N MET A 278 -11.75 3.71 13.11
CA MET A 278 -11.60 4.79 14.09
C MET A 278 -12.45 4.54 15.33
N ILE A 279 -13.73 4.21 15.18
CA ILE A 279 -14.61 3.88 16.33
C ILE A 279 -14.08 2.64 17.05
N THR A 280 -13.70 1.59 16.31
CA THR A 280 -13.19 0.34 16.88
C THR A 280 -11.91 0.55 17.71
N SER A 281 -11.03 1.44 17.27
CA SER A 281 -9.79 1.77 17.99
C SER A 281 -10.03 2.49 19.33
N HIS A 282 -11.17 3.15 19.50
CA HIS A 282 -11.57 3.84 20.74
C HIS A 282 -12.33 2.96 21.73
N VAL A 283 -12.78 1.78 21.29
CA VAL A 283 -13.51 0.87 22.17
C VAL A 283 -12.62 0.31 23.27
N ALA A 284 -12.93 0.62 24.51
CA ALA A 284 -12.23 0.09 25.66
C ALA A 284 -12.54 -1.40 25.85
N ILE A 285 -11.55 -2.26 25.61
CA ILE A 285 -11.66 -3.69 25.85
C ILE A 285 -11.24 -3.98 27.30
N SER A 286 -12.18 -4.44 28.12
CA SER A 286 -11.91 -4.80 29.51
C SER A 286 -10.82 -5.88 29.62
N LYS A 287 -9.76 -5.59 30.36
CA LYS A 287 -8.63 -6.51 30.65
C LYS A 287 -8.99 -7.56 31.73
N LYS A 288 -10.23 -8.06 31.79
CA LYS A 288 -10.57 -9.16 32.69
C LYS A 288 -9.66 -10.36 32.42
N LYS A 289 -9.30 -11.13 33.46
CA LYS A 289 -8.58 -12.42 33.28
C LYS A 289 -9.41 -13.33 32.38
N ARG A 290 -8.99 -13.50 31.14
CA ARG A 290 -9.63 -14.37 30.13
C ARG A 290 -8.57 -15.28 29.52
N LEU A 291 -8.98 -16.44 29.02
CA LEU A 291 -8.09 -17.43 28.41
C LEU A 291 -7.39 -16.87 27.13
N TYR A 292 -8.05 -15.96 26.40
CA TYR A 292 -7.55 -15.37 25.18
C TYR A 292 -7.55 -13.84 25.25
N THR A 293 -6.71 -13.21 24.44
CA THR A 293 -6.83 -11.78 24.12
C THR A 293 -8.03 -11.61 23.21
N TYR A 294 -8.79 -10.55 23.40
CA TYR A 294 -9.99 -10.24 22.60
C TYR A 294 -9.77 -8.96 21.80
N LYS A 295 -10.40 -8.89 20.64
CA LYS A 295 -10.52 -7.68 19.83
C LYS A 295 -11.99 -7.40 19.50
N ALA A 296 -12.30 -6.17 19.15
CA ALA A 296 -13.62 -5.80 18.66
C ALA A 296 -13.97 -6.60 17.40
N ASN A 297 -15.25 -6.92 17.23
CA ASN A 297 -15.76 -7.56 16.02
C ASN A 297 -15.96 -6.49 14.94
N PHE A 298 -15.05 -6.42 13.97
CA PHE A 298 -15.09 -5.43 12.90
C PHE A 298 -16.37 -5.50 12.06
N SER A 299 -16.90 -6.70 11.78
CA SER A 299 -18.16 -6.83 11.05
C SER A 299 -19.34 -6.21 11.81
N MET A 300 -19.37 -6.36 13.14
CA MET A 300 -20.36 -5.72 13.99
C MET A 300 -20.15 -4.20 14.00
N ALA A 301 -18.90 -3.75 14.09
CA ALA A 301 -18.56 -2.33 14.04
C ALA A 301 -19.08 -1.68 12.75
N VAL A 302 -18.79 -2.27 11.59
CA VAL A 302 -19.30 -1.79 10.29
C VAL A 302 -20.83 -1.73 10.26
N HIS A 303 -21.50 -2.78 10.77
CA HIS A 303 -22.97 -2.80 10.82
C HIS A 303 -23.53 -1.66 11.68
N VAL A 304 -23.00 -1.48 12.89
CA VAL A 304 -23.46 -0.46 13.83
C VAL A 304 -23.15 0.95 13.32
N CYS A 305 -21.98 1.15 12.70
CA CYS A 305 -21.63 2.42 12.06
C CYS A 305 -22.58 2.77 10.90
N ARG A 306 -23.03 1.78 10.11
CA ARG A 306 -24.06 2.00 9.09
C ARG A 306 -25.38 2.44 9.69
N LEU A 307 -25.83 1.81 10.78
CA LEU A 307 -27.05 2.23 11.47
C LEU A 307 -26.95 3.68 11.98
N PHE A 308 -25.78 4.10 12.41
CA PHE A 308 -25.51 5.49 12.80
C PHE A 308 -25.69 6.45 11.62
N PHE A 309 -25.11 6.15 10.45
CA PHE A 309 -25.28 6.98 9.25
C PHE A 309 -26.74 7.03 8.76
N TYR A 310 -27.55 6.01 9.05
CA TYR A 310 -28.98 6.02 8.78
C TYR A 310 -29.81 6.61 9.91
N GLU A 311 -29.17 7.29 10.88
CA GLU A 311 -29.85 7.89 12.06
C GLU A 311 -30.63 6.88 12.91
N LYS A 312 -30.33 5.57 12.77
CA LYS A 312 -30.96 4.48 13.53
C LYS A 312 -30.20 4.12 14.81
N ALA A 313 -29.07 4.79 15.07
CA ALA A 313 -28.25 4.59 16.27
C ALA A 313 -27.62 5.93 16.70
N THR A 314 -27.40 6.10 18.02
CA THR A 314 -26.74 7.28 18.59
C THR A 314 -25.29 7.02 18.94
N SER A 315 -24.44 8.05 18.91
CA SER A 315 -23.00 7.94 19.16
C SER A 315 -22.65 7.20 20.48
N PRO A 316 -23.26 7.49 21.65
CA PRO A 316 -22.93 6.75 22.88
C PRO A 316 -23.27 5.26 22.83
N GLY A 317 -24.21 4.87 21.98
CA GLY A 317 -24.59 3.47 21.81
C GLY A 317 -23.61 2.64 20.96
N LEU A 318 -22.87 3.26 20.03
CA LEU A 318 -21.95 2.56 19.14
C LEU A 318 -20.85 1.82 19.89
N GLU A 319 -20.07 2.52 20.69
CA GLU A 319 -18.97 1.95 21.47
C GLU A 319 -19.48 0.89 22.46
N ALA A 320 -20.63 1.11 23.10
CA ALA A 320 -21.23 0.16 24.02
C ALA A 320 -21.64 -1.15 23.31
N ILE A 321 -22.20 -1.09 22.11
CA ILE A 321 -22.56 -2.27 21.33
C ILE A 321 -21.30 -3.00 20.85
N ILE A 322 -20.29 -2.29 20.33
CA ILE A 322 -19.06 -2.88 19.85
C ILE A 322 -18.29 -3.54 21.01
N SER A 323 -18.23 -2.90 22.20
CA SER A 323 -17.54 -3.43 23.37
C SER A 323 -18.15 -4.73 23.92
N LYS A 324 -19.42 -4.97 23.67
CA LYS A 324 -20.11 -6.24 24.03
C LYS A 324 -19.86 -7.35 23.02
N ASN A 325 -19.50 -7.00 21.76
CA ASN A 325 -19.31 -7.94 20.67
C ASN A 325 -17.81 -8.16 20.38
N LEU A 326 -17.13 -8.84 21.27
CA LEU A 326 -15.71 -9.13 21.14
C LEU A 326 -15.46 -10.54 20.56
N ILE A 327 -14.40 -10.68 19.78
CA ILE A 327 -13.93 -11.95 19.23
C ILE A 327 -12.57 -12.33 19.82
N PRO A 328 -12.33 -13.61 20.16
CA PRO A 328 -11.05 -14.06 20.68
C PRO A 328 -9.97 -14.08 19.59
N ILE A 329 -8.78 -13.56 19.90
CA ILE A 329 -7.59 -13.74 19.09
C ILE A 329 -7.02 -15.12 19.44
N ARG A 330 -7.05 -16.05 18.49
CA ARG A 330 -6.51 -17.41 18.66
C ARG A 330 -5.21 -17.51 17.86
N PRO A 331 -4.03 -17.42 18.51
CA PRO A 331 -2.75 -17.56 17.82
C PRO A 331 -2.62 -18.98 17.25
N ASN A 332 -1.83 -19.13 16.21
CA ASN A 332 -1.46 -20.41 15.57
C ASN A 332 -2.62 -21.22 14.96
N ARG A 333 -3.75 -20.58 14.65
CA ARG A 333 -4.84 -21.26 13.95
C ARG A 333 -4.61 -21.21 12.44
N HIS A 334 -4.07 -22.29 11.88
CA HIS A 334 -3.89 -22.46 10.44
C HIS A 334 -5.08 -23.24 9.83
N TYR A 335 -5.66 -22.69 8.78
CA TYR A 335 -6.62 -23.42 7.96
C TYR A 335 -5.96 -23.77 6.64
N THR A 336 -5.97 -25.03 6.25
CA THR A 336 -5.59 -25.45 4.91
C THR A 336 -6.58 -24.81 3.93
N ARG A 337 -6.08 -23.94 3.05
CA ARG A 337 -6.93 -23.36 1.99
C ARG A 337 -7.33 -24.49 1.05
N LYS A 338 -8.60 -24.89 1.08
CA LYS A 338 -9.17 -25.69 -0.01
C LYS A 338 -9.10 -24.81 -1.26
N ARG A 339 -8.31 -25.23 -2.25
CA ARG A 339 -8.37 -24.64 -3.59
C ARG A 339 -9.69 -25.09 -4.22
N SER A 340 -10.75 -24.32 -4.03
CA SER A 340 -11.91 -24.42 -4.90
C SER A 340 -11.60 -23.62 -6.16
N GLU A 341 -12.00 -24.12 -7.32
CA GLU A 341 -12.11 -23.29 -8.51
C GLU A 341 -12.86 -22.03 -8.11
N LYS A 342 -12.32 -20.86 -8.47
CA LYS A 342 -13.02 -19.59 -8.23
C LYS A 342 -14.28 -19.64 -9.08
N GLY A 343 -15.39 -20.06 -8.48
CA GLY A 343 -16.68 -19.95 -9.09
C GLY A 343 -16.90 -18.48 -9.47
N PHE A 344 -17.47 -18.27 -10.64
CA PHE A 344 -17.91 -16.98 -11.13
C PHE A 344 -18.72 -16.30 -10.01
N CYS A 345 -18.19 -15.24 -9.40
CA CYS A 345 -18.97 -14.37 -8.54
C CYS A 345 -19.94 -13.62 -9.44
N GLY A 346 -21.13 -14.16 -9.63
CA GLY A 346 -22.22 -13.41 -10.23
C GLY A 346 -22.48 -12.16 -9.41
N PHE A 347 -22.78 -11.05 -10.08
CA PHE A 347 -23.21 -9.82 -9.42
C PHE A 347 -24.45 -10.13 -8.57
N LEU A 348 -24.26 -10.07 -7.26
CA LEU A 348 -25.38 -10.08 -6.32
C LEU A 348 -25.83 -8.63 -6.14
N TYR A 349 -26.85 -8.22 -6.89
CA TYR A 349 -27.57 -7.00 -6.58
C TYR A 349 -28.14 -7.11 -5.17
N ARG A 350 -27.79 -6.21 -4.29
CA ARG A 350 -28.59 -6.01 -3.07
C ARG A 350 -29.91 -5.43 -3.53
N VAL A 351 -30.97 -6.20 -3.44
CA VAL A 351 -32.33 -5.66 -3.47
C VAL A 351 -32.43 -4.70 -2.28
N ALA A 352 -32.85 -3.46 -2.53
CA ALA A 352 -32.96 -2.37 -1.57
C ALA A 352 -33.89 -2.75 -0.40
#